data_3d72ac14148fab2c0d44eb7ec2362e20
#
_entry.id   3d72ac14148fab2c0d44eb7ec2362e20
#
_cell.length_a   1.000
_cell.length_b   1.000
_cell.length_c   1.000
_cell.angle_alpha   90.00
_cell.angle_beta   90.00
_cell.angle_gamma   90.00
#
_symmetry.space_group_name_H-M   'P 1'
#
loop_
_entity.id
_entity.type
_entity.pdbx_description
1 polymer ?
#
loop_
_entity_poly.entity_id
_entity_poly.type
_entity_poly.pdbx_seq_one_letter_code
_entity_poly.pdbx_strand_id
1 'polypeptide(L)'
;SMQLKEKQKVKFIYGVLEKQFRSYYEKASRQRGVTGENMLVLLESRLDNVVFRMTIGKTRGQARQLVNHGLITVNGKRVNIPSYLVKKGDVIAVKENKKDKKVFEDLKAGKSLGLPKWLEFDNETLTGKVVELPTREDIDPSIAEHLIVELYSK
;
A
#
# COMPACT_ATOMS: atom_id res chain seq x y z
N SER A 1 5.90 -13.09 22.98
CA SER A 1 6.41 -14.11 22.07
C SER A 1 6.94 -13.46 20.80
N MET A 2 7.79 -14.18 20.07
CA MET A 2 8.32 -13.71 18.79
C MET A 2 7.21 -13.57 17.74
N GLN A 3 6.26 -14.49 17.76
CA GLN A 3 5.11 -14.47 16.84
C GLN A 3 4.27 -13.21 17.04
N LEU A 4 3.98 -12.85 18.28
CA LEU A 4 3.19 -11.65 18.59
C LEU A 4 3.97 -10.38 18.20
N LYS A 5 5.25 -10.32 18.50
CA LYS A 5 6.09 -9.16 18.13
C LYS A 5 6.12 -8.94 16.62
N GLU A 6 6.24 -10.02 15.85
CA GLU A 6 6.25 -9.93 14.40
C GLU A 6 4.91 -9.42 13.88
N LYS A 7 3.80 -9.94 14.41
CA LYS A 7 2.47 -9.47 14.04
C LYS A 7 2.32 -7.97 14.31
N GLN A 8 2.71 -7.52 15.52
CA GLN A 8 2.59 -6.11 15.88
C GLN A 8 3.47 -5.23 14.99
N LYS A 9 4.68 -5.70 14.63
CA LYS A 9 5.57 -4.99 13.71
C LYS A 9 4.90 -4.76 12.36
N VAL A 10 4.33 -5.79 11.76
CA VAL A 10 3.72 -5.70 10.43
C VAL A 10 2.45 -4.84 10.47
N LYS A 11 1.63 -5.00 11.52
CA LYS A 11 0.46 -4.12 11.71
C LYS A 11 0.88 -2.66 11.78
N PHE A 12 1.95 -2.37 12.50
CA PHE A 12 2.47 -1.00 12.62
C PHE A 12 2.98 -0.48 11.27
N ILE A 13 3.73 -1.30 10.52
CA ILE A 13 4.26 -0.91 9.21
C ILE A 13 3.13 -0.44 8.28
N TYR A 14 2.05 -1.21 8.19
CA TYR A 14 0.96 -0.91 7.26
C TYR A 14 -0.16 -0.06 7.87
N GLY A 15 -0.09 0.22 9.17
CA GLY A 15 -1.10 1.02 9.85
C GLY A 15 -2.47 0.36 9.93
N VAL A 16 -2.51 -0.95 10.10
CA VAL A 16 -3.74 -1.75 10.09
C VAL A 16 -4.07 -2.26 11.50
N LEU A 17 -5.33 -2.13 11.91
CA LEU A 17 -5.78 -2.60 13.21
C LEU A 17 -6.04 -4.11 13.18
N GLU A 18 -6.10 -4.74 14.37
CA GLU A 18 -6.15 -6.19 14.53
C GLU A 18 -7.28 -6.85 13.74
N LYS A 19 -8.49 -6.32 13.82
CA LYS A 19 -9.64 -6.92 13.14
C LYS A 19 -9.44 -7.01 11.64
N GLN A 20 -8.99 -5.92 11.02
CA GLN A 20 -8.73 -5.89 9.59
C GLN A 20 -7.50 -6.73 9.22
N PHE A 21 -6.47 -6.69 10.05
CA PHE A 21 -5.27 -7.49 9.82
C PHE A 21 -5.61 -8.99 9.79
N ARG A 22 -6.41 -9.45 10.75
CA ARG A 22 -6.89 -10.84 10.78
C ARG A 22 -7.69 -11.20 9.53
N SER A 23 -8.49 -10.26 9.00
CA SER A 23 -9.25 -10.50 7.78
C SER A 23 -8.33 -10.75 6.58
N TYR A 24 -7.18 -10.10 6.52
CA TYR A 24 -6.18 -10.36 5.49
C TYR A 24 -5.59 -11.76 5.61
N TYR A 25 -5.31 -12.20 6.83
CA TYR A 25 -4.87 -13.57 7.05
C TYR A 25 -5.93 -14.57 6.56
N GLU A 26 -7.19 -14.38 6.96
CA GLU A 26 -8.28 -15.27 6.56
C GLU A 26 -8.45 -15.32 5.05
N LYS A 27 -8.42 -14.18 4.38
CA LYS A 27 -8.51 -14.10 2.92
C LYS A 27 -7.31 -14.78 2.26
N ALA A 28 -6.11 -14.53 2.76
CA ALA A 28 -4.89 -15.11 2.22
C ALA A 28 -4.87 -16.63 2.33
N SER A 29 -5.41 -17.17 3.44
CA SER A 29 -5.46 -18.62 3.66
C SER A 29 -6.36 -19.35 2.67
N ARG A 30 -7.30 -18.65 2.04
CA ARG A 30 -8.20 -19.21 1.01
C ARG A 30 -7.64 -19.11 -0.40
N GLN A 31 -6.57 -18.36 -0.60
CA GLN A 31 -5.92 -18.20 -1.90
C GLN A 31 -4.89 -19.30 -2.14
N ARG A 32 -4.61 -19.58 -3.39
CA ARG A 32 -3.53 -20.49 -3.76
C ARG A 32 -2.18 -19.89 -3.38
N GLY A 33 -1.25 -20.75 -2.98
CA GLY A 33 0.10 -20.35 -2.67
C GLY A 33 0.36 -20.31 -1.17
N VAL A 34 1.39 -19.60 -0.77
CA VAL A 34 1.85 -19.52 0.61
C VAL A 34 1.06 -18.44 1.34
N THR A 35 0.33 -18.82 2.37
CA THR A 35 -0.57 -17.92 3.11
C THR A 35 0.12 -16.64 3.58
N GLY A 36 1.31 -16.75 4.18
CA GLY A 36 2.04 -15.59 4.66
C GLY A 36 2.42 -14.62 3.55
N GLU A 37 2.89 -15.13 2.43
CA GLU A 37 3.23 -14.31 1.26
C GLU A 37 1.97 -13.64 0.70
N ASN A 38 0.89 -14.39 0.57
CA ASN A 38 -0.39 -13.85 0.10
C ASN A 38 -0.89 -12.71 0.98
N MET A 39 -0.75 -12.87 2.30
CA MET A 39 -1.14 -11.84 3.26
C MET A 39 -0.34 -10.56 3.07
N LEU A 40 0.98 -10.67 2.91
CA LEU A 40 1.85 -9.50 2.70
C LEU A 40 1.53 -8.81 1.37
N VAL A 41 1.24 -9.57 0.32
CA VAL A 41 0.85 -9.01 -0.99
C VAL A 41 -0.47 -8.23 -0.86
N LEU A 42 -1.44 -8.73 -0.10
CA LEU A 42 -2.69 -8.00 0.15
C LEU A 42 -2.43 -6.67 0.88
N LEU A 43 -1.59 -6.68 1.91
CA LEU A 43 -1.23 -5.47 2.64
C LEU A 43 -0.51 -4.46 1.75
N GLU A 44 0.43 -4.95 0.93
CA GLU A 44 1.19 -4.09 0.02
C GLU A 44 0.31 -3.51 -1.09
N SER A 45 -0.77 -4.18 -1.45
CA SER A 45 -1.71 -3.75 -2.51
C SER A 45 -2.74 -2.72 -2.06
N ARG A 46 -2.75 -2.31 -0.81
CA ARG A 46 -3.67 -1.28 -0.30
C ARG A 46 -3.39 0.06 -0.98
N LEU A 47 -4.45 0.80 -1.26
CA LEU A 47 -4.33 2.11 -1.91
C LEU A 47 -3.47 3.08 -1.09
N ASP A 48 -3.64 3.11 0.24
CA ASP A 48 -2.83 3.98 1.09
C ASP A 48 -1.33 3.63 1.00
N ASN A 49 -1.01 2.34 0.92
CA ASN A 49 0.37 1.90 0.73
C ASN A 49 0.91 2.32 -0.65
N VAL A 50 0.12 2.17 -1.71
CA VAL A 50 0.51 2.55 -3.07
C VAL A 50 0.79 4.07 -3.14
N VAL A 51 -0.08 4.88 -2.56
CA VAL A 51 0.10 6.34 -2.49
C VAL A 51 1.40 6.70 -1.76
N PHE A 52 1.72 5.97 -0.71
CA PHE A 52 2.99 6.13 0.00
C PHE A 52 4.19 5.69 -0.86
N ARG A 53 4.12 4.51 -1.49
CA ARG A 53 5.20 3.99 -2.35
C ARG A 53 5.46 4.87 -3.56
N MET A 54 4.43 5.51 -4.11
CA MET A 54 4.57 6.48 -5.20
C MET A 54 5.10 7.83 -4.73
N THR A 55 5.32 8.00 -3.42
CA THR A 55 5.77 9.24 -2.78
C THR A 55 4.74 10.37 -2.88
N ILE A 56 3.51 10.09 -3.29
CA ILE A 56 2.43 11.09 -3.27
C ILE A 56 2.21 11.54 -1.81
N GLY A 57 2.17 10.59 -0.88
CA GLY A 57 2.27 10.87 0.55
C GLY A 57 3.70 10.62 1.03
N LYS A 58 4.26 11.55 1.78
CA LYS A 58 5.65 11.46 2.28
C LYS A 58 5.78 10.46 3.44
N THR A 59 4.68 10.25 4.16
CA THR A 59 4.58 9.26 5.24
C THR A 59 3.34 8.42 4.99
N ARG A 60 3.26 7.26 5.64
CA ARG A 60 2.06 6.42 5.54
C ARG A 60 0.83 7.13 6.10
N GLY A 61 0.99 7.88 7.19
CA GLY A 61 -0.10 8.67 7.75
C GLY A 61 -0.60 9.73 6.79
N GLN A 62 0.31 10.45 6.13
CA GLN A 62 -0.06 11.44 5.12
C GLN A 62 -0.75 10.78 3.92
N ALA A 63 -0.22 9.66 3.43
CA ALA A 63 -0.81 8.93 2.31
C ALA A 63 -2.25 8.53 2.62
N ARG A 64 -2.48 7.98 3.81
CA ARG A 64 -3.82 7.59 4.27
C ARG A 64 -4.76 8.80 4.34
N GLN A 65 -4.26 9.92 4.86
CA GLN A 65 -5.05 11.16 4.94
C GLN A 65 -5.42 11.67 3.54
N LEU A 66 -4.49 11.66 2.59
CA LEU A 66 -4.77 12.07 1.21
C LEU A 66 -5.88 11.22 0.59
N VAL A 67 -5.86 9.93 0.81
CA VAL A 67 -6.91 9.03 0.33
C VAL A 67 -8.23 9.35 1.02
N ASN A 68 -8.25 9.41 2.35
CA ASN A 68 -9.47 9.69 3.13
C ASN A 68 -10.11 11.01 2.73
N HIS A 69 -9.30 12.03 2.45
CA HIS A 69 -9.79 13.37 2.09
C HIS A 69 -10.18 13.48 0.62
N GLY A 70 -10.12 12.39 -0.14
CA GLY A 70 -10.61 12.35 -1.51
C GLY A 70 -9.72 13.03 -2.53
N LEU A 71 -8.40 13.11 -2.28
CA LEU A 71 -7.45 13.71 -3.21
C LEU A 71 -6.93 12.74 -4.26
N ILE A 72 -7.29 11.46 -4.16
CA ILE A 72 -6.75 10.40 -5.00
C ILE A 72 -7.84 9.84 -5.90
N THR A 73 -7.47 9.55 -7.16
CA THR A 73 -8.33 8.84 -8.10
C THR A 73 -7.70 7.51 -8.49
N VAL A 74 -8.56 6.56 -8.82
CA VAL A 74 -8.16 5.28 -9.41
C VAL A 74 -8.92 5.16 -10.74
N ASN A 75 -8.18 5.06 -11.83
CA ASN A 75 -8.75 5.02 -13.17
C ASN A 75 -9.72 6.19 -13.44
N GLY A 76 -9.35 7.37 -12.97
CA GLY A 76 -10.12 8.60 -13.16
C GLY A 76 -11.26 8.82 -12.18
N LYS A 77 -11.54 7.86 -11.29
CA LYS A 77 -12.63 7.97 -10.31
C LYS A 77 -12.06 8.17 -8.91
N ARG A 78 -12.68 9.08 -8.15
CA ARG A 78 -12.30 9.33 -6.76
C ARG A 78 -12.51 8.06 -5.93
N VAL A 79 -11.47 7.64 -5.21
CA VAL A 79 -11.54 6.55 -4.24
C VAL A 79 -11.00 7.07 -2.91
N ASN A 80 -11.84 7.09 -1.89
CA ASN A 80 -11.47 7.61 -0.57
C ASN A 80 -11.37 6.53 0.51
N ILE A 81 -11.16 5.29 0.09
CA ILE A 81 -11.03 4.14 0.99
C ILE A 81 -9.57 3.68 1.01
N PRO A 82 -8.83 3.89 2.12
CA PRO A 82 -7.42 3.48 2.20
C PRO A 82 -7.18 1.99 1.97
N SER A 83 -8.14 1.15 2.36
CA SER A 83 -8.04 -0.30 2.22
C SER A 83 -8.41 -0.82 0.82
N TYR A 84 -8.78 0.06 -0.11
CA TYR A 84 -9.02 -0.37 -1.49
C TYR A 84 -7.81 -1.14 -2.01
N LEU A 85 -8.03 -2.31 -2.61
CA LEU A 85 -6.96 -3.13 -3.15
C LEU A 85 -6.78 -2.84 -4.63
N VAL A 86 -5.61 -2.32 -4.99
CA VAL A 86 -5.29 -1.99 -6.38
C VAL A 86 -5.12 -3.27 -7.20
N LYS A 87 -5.28 -3.13 -8.51
CA LYS A 87 -5.13 -4.22 -9.48
C LYS A 87 -4.08 -3.84 -10.51
N LYS A 88 -3.51 -4.85 -11.15
CA LYS A 88 -2.60 -4.64 -12.28
C LYS A 88 -3.27 -3.74 -13.32
N GLY A 89 -2.55 -2.72 -13.75
CA GLY A 89 -3.02 -1.77 -14.75
C GLY A 89 -3.77 -0.57 -14.18
N ASP A 90 -4.07 -0.54 -12.87
CA ASP A 90 -4.74 0.60 -12.27
C ASP A 90 -3.87 1.85 -12.37
N VAL A 91 -4.52 2.96 -12.72
CA VAL A 91 -3.90 4.29 -12.79
C VAL A 91 -4.28 5.07 -11.54
N ILE A 92 -3.25 5.38 -10.75
CA ILE A 92 -3.42 6.11 -9.49
C ILE A 92 -2.95 7.55 -9.72
N ALA A 93 -3.79 8.52 -9.40
CA ALA A 93 -3.46 9.92 -9.68
C ALA A 93 -3.95 10.83 -8.55
N VAL A 94 -3.30 11.99 -8.46
CA VAL A 94 -3.85 13.11 -7.68
C VAL A 94 -5.04 13.65 -8.46
N LYS A 95 -6.13 13.93 -7.77
CA LYS A 95 -7.34 14.48 -8.38
C LYS A 95 -7.00 15.77 -9.13
N GLU A 96 -7.49 15.92 -10.36
CA GLU A 96 -7.09 16.99 -11.28
C GLU A 96 -7.17 18.38 -10.65
N ASN A 97 -8.28 18.71 -9.99
CA ASN A 97 -8.47 20.02 -9.37
C ASN A 97 -7.74 20.20 -8.03
N LYS A 98 -6.94 19.24 -7.62
CA LYS A 98 -6.14 19.28 -6.37
C LYS A 98 -4.64 19.27 -6.62
N LYS A 99 -4.21 19.14 -7.87
CA LYS A 99 -2.78 19.05 -8.23
C LYS A 99 -1.96 20.28 -7.86
N ASP A 100 -2.59 21.43 -7.72
CA ASP A 100 -1.91 22.69 -7.39
C ASP A 100 -1.72 22.89 -5.88
N LYS A 101 -2.18 21.96 -5.04
CA LYS A 101 -1.97 22.09 -3.60
C LYS A 101 -0.49 22.10 -3.25
N LYS A 102 -0.14 22.93 -2.28
CA LYS A 102 1.24 23.11 -1.83
C LYS A 102 1.90 21.80 -1.40
N VAL A 103 1.13 20.87 -0.85
CA VAL A 103 1.62 19.56 -0.39
C VAL A 103 2.29 18.76 -1.52
N PHE A 104 1.97 19.06 -2.79
CA PHE A 104 2.53 18.35 -3.94
C PHE A 104 3.69 19.07 -4.62
N GLU A 105 4.14 20.22 -4.11
CA GLU A 105 5.23 20.99 -4.73
C GLU A 105 6.53 20.18 -4.84
N ASP A 106 6.92 19.49 -3.75
CA ASP A 106 8.14 18.67 -3.75
C ASP A 106 8.03 17.52 -4.74
N LEU A 107 6.84 16.92 -4.83
CA LEU A 107 6.59 15.81 -5.75
C LEU A 107 6.72 16.27 -7.19
N LYS A 108 6.17 17.44 -7.54
CA LYS A 108 6.30 18.04 -8.87
C LYS A 108 7.75 18.35 -9.21
N ALA A 109 8.56 18.72 -8.22
CA ALA A 109 9.98 18.98 -8.38
C ALA A 109 10.82 17.70 -8.54
N GLY A 110 10.18 16.53 -8.57
CA GLY A 110 10.85 15.25 -8.77
C GLY A 110 11.44 14.63 -7.52
N LYS A 111 11.14 15.17 -6.34
CA LYS A 111 11.61 14.58 -5.08
C LYS A 111 10.84 13.28 -4.80
N SER A 112 11.57 12.19 -4.62
CA SER A 112 11.01 10.85 -4.43
C SER A 112 11.81 10.08 -3.41
N LEU A 113 11.13 9.18 -2.67
CA LEU A 113 11.76 8.28 -1.71
C LEU A 113 12.28 7.00 -2.37
N GLY A 114 12.22 6.92 -3.70
CA GLY A 114 12.52 5.71 -4.45
C GLY A 114 11.23 4.99 -4.85
N LEU A 115 11.18 4.53 -6.09
CA LEU A 115 10.00 3.91 -6.65
C LEU A 115 10.23 2.40 -6.81
N PRO A 116 9.38 1.54 -6.22
CA PRO A 116 9.55 0.11 -6.42
C PRO A 116 9.24 -0.28 -7.87
N LYS A 117 9.82 -1.39 -8.32
CA LYS A 117 9.74 -1.83 -9.74
C LYS A 117 8.32 -2.15 -10.21
N TRP A 118 7.39 -2.43 -9.30
CA TRP A 118 6.00 -2.78 -9.66
C TRP A 118 5.10 -1.56 -9.88
N LEU A 119 5.66 -0.34 -9.69
CA LEU A 119 4.94 0.92 -9.86
C LEU A 119 5.70 1.84 -10.82
N GLU A 120 4.95 2.64 -11.58
CA GLU A 120 5.46 3.77 -12.36
C GLU A 120 4.83 5.06 -11.82
N PHE A 121 5.53 6.18 -11.97
CA PHE A 121 4.99 7.47 -11.56
C PHE A 121 5.59 8.61 -12.40
N ASP A 122 4.72 9.51 -12.88
CA ASP A 122 5.09 10.70 -13.62
C ASP A 122 4.89 11.92 -12.71
N ASN A 123 5.99 12.58 -12.36
CA ASN A 123 5.98 13.74 -11.47
C ASN A 123 5.35 14.99 -12.11
N GLU A 124 5.32 15.08 -13.45
CA GLU A 124 4.71 16.22 -14.14
C GLU A 124 3.19 16.17 -14.09
N THR A 125 2.63 14.99 -14.35
CA THR A 125 1.17 14.79 -14.37
C THR A 125 0.61 14.32 -13.04
N LEU A 126 1.47 13.99 -12.09
CA LEU A 126 1.10 13.40 -10.78
C LEU A 126 0.21 12.16 -10.95
N THR A 127 0.62 11.31 -11.88
CA THR A 127 -0.11 10.10 -12.27
C THR A 127 0.83 8.91 -12.26
N GLY A 128 0.40 7.81 -11.65
CA GLY A 128 1.17 6.59 -11.61
C GLY A 128 0.37 5.40 -12.08
N LYS A 129 1.04 4.28 -12.27
CA LYS A 129 0.42 3.05 -12.74
C LYS A 129 0.94 1.85 -11.96
N VAL A 130 0.03 0.93 -11.66
CA VAL A 130 0.38 -0.38 -11.12
C VAL A 130 0.76 -1.26 -12.30
N VAL A 131 2.06 -1.41 -12.54
CA VAL A 131 2.58 -2.17 -13.70
C VAL A 131 2.29 -3.66 -13.53
N GLU A 132 2.55 -4.17 -12.34
CA GLU A 132 2.26 -5.53 -11.91
C GLU A 132 1.81 -5.47 -10.44
N LEU A 133 1.18 -6.53 -9.95
CA LEU A 133 0.97 -6.64 -8.50
C LEU A 133 2.31 -6.96 -7.83
N PRO A 134 2.51 -6.54 -6.58
CA PRO A 134 3.76 -6.86 -5.88
C PRO A 134 3.85 -8.36 -5.61
N THR A 135 5.09 -8.84 -5.54
CA THR A 135 5.39 -10.19 -5.11
C THR A 135 6.12 -10.14 -3.77
N ARG A 136 6.35 -11.29 -3.14
CA ARG A 136 7.09 -11.33 -1.87
C ARG A 136 8.46 -10.62 -1.97
N GLU A 137 9.12 -10.71 -3.12
CA GLU A 137 10.43 -10.08 -3.34
C GLU A 137 10.37 -8.55 -3.31
N ASP A 138 9.23 -7.96 -3.56
CA ASP A 138 9.02 -6.51 -3.52
C ASP A 138 8.80 -5.99 -2.10
N ILE A 139 8.71 -6.87 -1.11
CA ILE A 139 8.37 -6.54 0.27
C ILE A 139 9.58 -6.74 1.16
N ASP A 140 9.65 -5.99 2.26
CA ASP A 140 10.77 -6.01 3.20
C ASP A 140 11.20 -7.45 3.55
N PRO A 141 12.44 -7.83 3.22
CA PRO A 141 12.93 -9.19 3.48
C PRO A 141 13.09 -9.51 4.97
N SER A 142 13.10 -8.50 5.84
CA SER A 142 13.23 -8.72 7.28
C SER A 142 11.95 -9.23 7.93
N ILE A 143 10.82 -9.20 7.22
CA ILE A 143 9.55 -9.68 7.75
C ILE A 143 9.52 -11.21 7.76
N ALA A 144 9.25 -11.79 8.92
CA ALA A 144 9.11 -13.23 9.11
C ALA A 144 7.62 -13.61 9.15
N GLU A 145 6.96 -13.56 8.02
CA GLU A 145 5.51 -13.77 7.91
C GLU A 145 5.05 -15.14 8.39
N HIS A 146 5.93 -16.16 8.34
CA HIS A 146 5.58 -17.49 8.83
C HIS A 146 5.25 -17.49 10.33
N LEU A 147 5.88 -16.59 11.11
CA LEU A 147 5.58 -16.46 12.54
C LEU A 147 4.15 -15.98 12.77
N ILE A 148 3.65 -15.09 11.91
CA ILE A 148 2.30 -14.55 11.99
C ILE A 148 1.28 -15.65 11.65
N VAL A 149 1.55 -16.42 10.61
CA VAL A 149 0.70 -17.54 10.21
C VAL A 149 0.62 -18.58 11.31
N GLU A 150 1.76 -18.91 11.93
CA GLU A 150 1.79 -19.84 13.06
C GLU A 150 0.95 -19.35 14.24
N LEU A 151 1.02 -18.05 14.53
CA LEU A 151 0.24 -17.45 15.62
C LEU A 151 -1.27 -17.60 15.39
N TYR A 152 -1.73 -17.28 14.15
CA TYR A 152 -3.15 -17.36 13.84
C TYR A 152 -3.68 -18.77 13.68
N SER A 153 -2.82 -19.74 13.37
CA SER A 153 -3.23 -21.13 13.14
C SER A 153 -3.19 -22.00 14.40
N LYS A 154 -2.82 -21.43 15.54
CA LYS A 154 -2.82 -22.14 16.82
C LYS A 154 -4.22 -22.50 17.28
#